data_62e8452239fdd9e01fbead7954e3688d
#
_entry.id   62e8452239fdd9e01fbead7954e3688d
#
_cell.length_a   1.000
_cell.length_b   1.000
_cell.length_c   1.000
_cell.angle_alpha   90.00
_cell.angle_beta   90.00
_cell.angle_gamma   90.00
#
_symmetry.space_group_name_H-M   'P 1'
#
loop_
_entity.id
_entity.type
_entity.pdbx_description
1 polymer ?
#
loop_
_entity_poly.entity_id
_entity_poly.type
_entity_poly.pdbx_seq_one_letter_code
_entity_poly.pdbx_strand_id
1 'polypeptide(L)'
;MGKTSGALVRLLKGGTAVQTTIIHGPGDIRFEERPDPQIQSAGDAVVRVVRSCVCGSDLWPYRGVAPTHAPHPIGHEFIGIVEAVGADVKDVRVGDFVISPFTDSDGTCVHCRNGITTSCVNFGVWGGTTRTGEPLDGAQGEYVRVPFADGTLFKVPESPDAELFPHLLTLADVMSTGHHAARSGNVHPGATVVVVGDGAVGLCAVLASKRLGAER
;
A
#
# COMPACT_ATOMS: atom_id res chain seq x y z
N MET A 1 -9.85 25.14 22.32
CA MET A 1 -10.53 23.94 22.86
C MET A 1 -10.46 22.87 21.78
N GLY A 2 -9.45 21.98 21.87
CA GLY A 2 -9.15 20.98 20.88
C GLY A 2 -10.18 19.87 20.87
N LYS A 3 -10.74 19.60 19.72
CA LYS A 3 -11.47 18.35 19.47
C LYS A 3 -10.43 17.23 19.47
N THR A 4 -10.27 16.52 20.58
CA THR A 4 -9.61 15.21 20.60
C THR A 4 -10.38 14.32 19.65
N SER A 5 -9.72 13.90 18.58
CA SER A 5 -10.32 13.12 17.51
C SER A 5 -10.93 11.84 18.08
N GLY A 6 -12.15 11.53 17.69
CA GLY A 6 -12.87 10.33 18.14
C GLY A 6 -12.17 9.01 17.81
N ALA A 7 -11.18 9.03 16.92
CA ALA A 7 -10.37 7.91 16.50
C ALA A 7 -9.40 7.42 17.59
N LEU A 8 -8.69 8.34 18.27
CA LEU A 8 -7.80 7.97 19.39
C LEU A 8 -8.57 7.30 20.55
N VAL A 9 -9.83 7.74 20.77
CA VAL A 9 -10.72 7.14 21.77
C VAL A 9 -11.18 5.73 21.35
N ARG A 10 -11.25 5.44 20.04
CA ARG A 10 -11.65 4.13 19.53
C ARG A 10 -10.55 3.08 19.74
N LEU A 11 -9.31 3.39 19.44
CA LEU A 11 -8.15 2.48 19.64
C LEU A 11 -7.86 2.18 21.13
N LEU A 12 -8.20 3.11 22.03
CA LEU A 12 -7.99 2.93 23.48
C LEU A 12 -9.10 2.14 24.19
N LYS A 13 -10.24 1.91 23.53
CA LYS A 13 -11.38 1.17 24.09
C LYS A 13 -11.46 -0.24 23.54
N GLY A 14 -10.49 -1.09 23.80
CA GLY A 14 -10.41 -2.47 23.33
C GLY A 14 -11.78 -3.10 22.95
N GLY A 15 -11.92 -3.52 21.68
CA GLY A 15 -13.07 -4.30 21.23
C GLY A 15 -13.99 -3.66 20.22
N THR A 16 -13.53 -2.72 19.40
CA THR A 16 -14.27 -2.33 18.18
C THR A 16 -13.83 -3.22 17.02
N ALA A 17 -14.80 -3.61 16.20
CA ALA A 17 -14.55 -4.34 14.97
C ALA A 17 -14.43 -3.34 13.80
N VAL A 18 -13.57 -3.65 12.83
CA VAL A 18 -13.42 -2.92 11.58
C VAL A 18 -13.93 -3.77 10.43
N GLN A 19 -14.47 -3.11 9.41
CA GLN A 19 -14.90 -3.76 8.20
C GLN A 19 -13.70 -3.93 7.24
N THR A 20 -13.54 -5.13 6.69
CA THR A 20 -12.51 -5.42 5.70
C THR A 20 -12.98 -6.44 4.68
N THR A 21 -12.37 -6.40 3.50
CA THR A 21 -12.64 -7.36 2.42
C THR A 21 -11.80 -8.62 2.64
N ILE A 22 -12.47 -9.77 2.70
CA ILE A 22 -11.88 -11.10 2.93
C ILE A 22 -12.16 -11.99 1.72
N ILE A 23 -11.13 -12.62 1.19
CA ILE A 23 -11.28 -13.71 0.21
C ILE A 23 -11.38 -15.04 0.95
N HIS A 24 -12.45 -15.80 0.69
CA HIS A 24 -12.69 -17.13 1.25
C HIS A 24 -12.33 -18.26 0.27
N GLY A 25 -12.11 -17.90 -1.01
CA GLY A 25 -11.76 -18.84 -2.06
C GLY A 25 -12.14 -18.28 -3.43
N PRO A 26 -11.96 -19.06 -4.49
CA PRO A 26 -12.36 -18.65 -5.84
C PRO A 26 -13.84 -18.29 -5.90
N GLY A 27 -14.15 -17.07 -6.38
CA GLY A 27 -15.51 -16.54 -6.49
C GLY A 27 -16.15 -16.11 -5.17
N ASP A 28 -15.46 -16.23 -4.03
CA ASP A 28 -16.01 -15.92 -2.72
C ASP A 28 -15.19 -14.81 -2.04
N ILE A 29 -15.65 -13.58 -2.18
CA ILE A 29 -15.14 -12.38 -1.48
C ILE A 29 -16.28 -11.80 -0.64
N ARG A 30 -16.00 -11.49 0.62
CA ARG A 30 -16.97 -10.98 1.57
C ARG A 30 -16.44 -9.75 2.27
N PHE A 31 -17.36 -8.86 2.68
CA PHE A 31 -17.05 -7.71 3.52
C PHE A 31 -17.48 -8.05 4.96
N GLU A 32 -16.52 -8.22 5.84
CA GLU A 32 -16.70 -8.82 7.16
C GLU A 32 -16.04 -7.99 8.24
N GLU A 33 -16.55 -8.17 9.46
CA GLU A 33 -15.96 -7.58 10.66
C GLU A 33 -14.72 -8.37 11.12
N ARG A 34 -13.67 -7.64 11.48
CA ARG A 34 -12.47 -8.17 12.13
C ARG A 34 -12.07 -7.29 13.31
N PRO A 35 -11.30 -7.84 14.27
CA PRO A 35 -10.71 -7.02 15.32
C PRO A 35 -9.91 -5.84 14.74
N ASP A 36 -9.98 -4.68 15.40
CA ASP A 36 -9.18 -3.51 15.06
C ASP A 36 -7.69 -3.88 15.00
N PRO A 37 -6.94 -3.48 13.96
CA PRO A 37 -5.50 -3.71 13.93
C PRO A 37 -4.82 -2.94 15.06
N GLN A 38 -3.82 -3.58 15.70
CA GLN A 38 -3.10 -3.04 16.84
C GLN A 38 -1.60 -2.90 16.52
N ILE A 39 -0.93 -1.97 17.19
CA ILE A 39 0.54 -1.92 17.23
C ILE A 39 1.04 -3.22 17.86
N GLN A 40 1.86 -3.98 17.14
CA GLN A 40 2.46 -5.24 17.59
C GLN A 40 3.96 -5.07 17.87
N SER A 41 4.61 -4.15 17.17
CA SER A 41 6.02 -3.82 17.30
C SER A 41 6.23 -2.33 17.45
N ALA A 42 7.32 -1.93 18.07
CA ALA A 42 7.64 -0.51 18.28
C ALA A 42 7.83 0.28 16.98
N GLY A 43 8.12 -0.39 15.85
CA GLY A 43 8.24 0.22 14.52
C GLY A 43 6.95 0.23 13.68
N ASP A 44 5.81 -0.20 14.24
CA ASP A 44 4.54 -0.28 13.51
C ASP A 44 3.79 1.06 13.47
N ALA A 45 2.93 1.21 12.48
CA ALA A 45 1.84 2.19 12.49
C ALA A 45 0.49 1.51 12.26
N VAL A 46 -0.59 2.17 12.65
CA VAL A 46 -1.96 1.87 12.22
C VAL A 46 -2.43 3.02 11.34
N VAL A 47 -2.87 2.69 10.14
CA VAL A 47 -3.34 3.66 9.16
C VAL A 47 -4.84 3.46 8.94
N ARG A 48 -5.60 4.54 9.05
CA ARG A 48 -6.99 4.60 8.61
C ARG A 48 -6.99 4.81 7.10
N VAL A 49 -7.51 3.83 6.38
CA VAL A 49 -7.54 3.85 4.91
C VAL A 49 -8.55 4.90 4.42
N VAL A 50 -8.08 5.79 3.58
CA VAL A 50 -8.92 6.83 2.93
C VAL A 50 -9.39 6.36 1.56
N ARG A 51 -8.50 5.68 0.83
CA ARG A 51 -8.81 5.02 -0.45
C ARG A 51 -7.94 3.79 -0.60
N SER A 52 -8.52 2.76 -1.19
CA SER A 52 -7.83 1.61 -1.76
C SER A 52 -8.42 1.28 -3.12
N CYS A 53 -7.77 0.42 -3.88
CA CYS A 53 -8.28 -0.02 -5.18
C CYS A 53 -8.10 -1.53 -5.37
N VAL A 54 -8.77 -2.04 -6.39
CA VAL A 54 -8.62 -3.43 -6.83
C VAL A 54 -7.55 -3.47 -7.92
N CYS A 55 -6.50 -4.25 -7.69
CA CYS A 55 -5.48 -4.54 -8.69
C CYS A 55 -5.88 -5.74 -9.56
N GLY A 56 -5.34 -5.81 -10.77
CA GLY A 56 -5.49 -7.00 -11.62
C GLY A 56 -5.00 -8.29 -10.97
N SER A 57 -4.00 -8.20 -10.09
CA SER A 57 -3.47 -9.35 -9.35
C SER A 57 -4.44 -9.90 -8.29
N ASP A 58 -5.33 -9.09 -7.73
CA ASP A 58 -6.38 -9.55 -6.80
C ASP A 58 -7.37 -10.50 -7.49
N LEU A 59 -7.49 -10.39 -8.82
CA LEU A 59 -8.39 -11.24 -9.61
C LEU A 59 -7.85 -12.66 -9.82
N TRP A 60 -6.58 -12.90 -9.66
CA TRP A 60 -6.01 -14.25 -9.87
C TRP A 60 -6.46 -15.25 -8.82
N PRO A 61 -6.35 -14.99 -7.53
CA PRO A 61 -6.93 -15.86 -6.52
C PRO A 61 -8.46 -15.90 -6.58
N TYR A 62 -9.12 -14.78 -6.88
CA TYR A 62 -10.58 -14.75 -7.07
C TYR A 62 -11.06 -15.66 -8.22
N ARG A 63 -10.30 -15.74 -9.30
CA ARG A 63 -10.60 -16.62 -10.45
C ARG A 63 -10.08 -18.07 -10.27
N GLY A 64 -9.42 -18.37 -9.17
CA GLY A 64 -8.81 -19.68 -8.92
C GLY A 64 -7.60 -19.97 -9.81
N VAL A 65 -7.00 -18.94 -10.44
CA VAL A 65 -5.79 -19.11 -11.28
C VAL A 65 -4.53 -19.16 -10.42
N ALA A 66 -4.52 -18.47 -9.28
CA ALA A 66 -3.46 -18.55 -8.30
C ALA A 66 -3.99 -19.19 -7.01
N PRO A 67 -3.14 -19.97 -6.29
CA PRO A 67 -3.53 -20.49 -4.99
C PRO A 67 -3.79 -19.35 -3.99
N THR A 68 -4.76 -19.58 -3.10
CA THR A 68 -5.02 -18.68 -1.99
C THR A 68 -5.03 -19.46 -0.69
N HIS A 69 -4.47 -18.87 0.37
CA HIS A 69 -4.53 -19.40 1.74
C HIS A 69 -5.74 -18.78 2.45
N ALA A 70 -6.93 -19.01 1.88
CA ALA A 70 -8.19 -18.48 2.39
C ALA A 70 -8.57 -19.08 3.76
N PRO A 71 -9.31 -18.32 4.62
CA PRO A 71 -9.70 -16.93 4.42
C PRO A 71 -8.60 -15.94 4.83
N HIS A 72 -8.41 -14.87 4.05
CA HIS A 72 -7.48 -13.79 4.42
C HIS A 72 -7.95 -12.43 3.85
N PRO A 73 -7.56 -11.30 4.50
CA PRO A 73 -7.85 -9.97 3.97
C PRO A 73 -7.05 -9.72 2.69
N ILE A 74 -7.62 -8.94 1.77
CA ILE A 74 -7.02 -8.63 0.48
C ILE A 74 -6.77 -7.13 0.29
N GLY A 75 -6.07 -6.79 -0.80
CA GLY A 75 -5.75 -5.44 -1.22
C GLY A 75 -4.36 -4.99 -0.79
N HIS A 76 -3.64 -4.37 -1.71
CA HIS A 76 -2.25 -3.97 -1.52
C HIS A 76 -1.94 -2.54 -1.98
N GLU A 77 -2.95 -1.81 -2.43
CA GLU A 77 -2.81 -0.41 -2.84
C GLU A 77 -3.69 0.48 -1.97
N PHE A 78 -3.09 1.37 -1.17
CA PHE A 78 -3.84 2.26 -0.30
C PHE A 78 -3.13 3.58 0.01
N ILE A 79 -3.96 4.56 0.35
CA ILE A 79 -3.56 5.82 0.96
C ILE A 79 -4.40 6.05 2.21
N GLY A 80 -3.85 6.74 3.20
CA GLY A 80 -4.58 6.90 4.45
C GLY A 80 -3.99 7.94 5.38
N ILE A 81 -4.53 7.97 6.57
CA ILE A 81 -4.11 8.85 7.66
C ILE A 81 -3.60 7.99 8.80
N VAL A 82 -2.42 8.30 9.30
CA VAL A 82 -1.82 7.62 10.46
C VAL A 82 -2.67 7.88 11.70
N GLU A 83 -3.16 6.82 12.35
CA GLU A 83 -4.00 6.91 13.55
C GLU A 83 -3.24 6.53 14.83
N ALA A 84 -2.25 5.64 14.71
CA ALA A 84 -1.38 5.27 15.81
C ALA A 84 0.03 4.93 15.30
N VAL A 85 1.03 5.12 16.14
CA VAL A 85 2.43 4.76 15.86
C VAL A 85 3.04 4.08 17.08
N GLY A 86 3.95 3.13 16.82
CA GLY A 86 4.79 2.53 17.85
C GLY A 86 5.88 3.48 18.34
N ALA A 87 6.51 3.13 19.44
CA ALA A 87 7.43 4.01 20.16
C ALA A 87 8.73 4.34 19.40
N ASP A 88 9.13 3.50 18.43
CA ASP A 88 10.35 3.68 17.64
C ASP A 88 10.13 4.38 16.30
N VAL A 89 8.87 4.67 15.91
CA VAL A 89 8.52 5.38 14.69
C VAL A 89 8.91 6.85 14.80
N LYS A 90 9.63 7.39 13.80
CA LYS A 90 10.23 8.73 13.81
C LYS A 90 9.78 9.62 12.66
N ASP A 91 9.58 9.04 11.48
CA ASP A 91 9.39 9.79 10.23
C ASP A 91 7.92 10.12 9.96
N VAL A 92 7.00 9.32 10.50
CA VAL A 92 5.56 9.56 10.44
C VAL A 92 4.96 9.71 11.84
N ARG A 93 3.85 10.44 11.93
CA ARG A 93 3.13 10.69 13.19
C ARG A 93 1.63 10.68 12.97
N VAL A 94 0.88 10.55 14.06
CA VAL A 94 -0.59 10.61 14.04
C VAL A 94 -1.06 11.88 13.34
N GLY A 95 -1.99 11.72 12.39
CA GLY A 95 -2.54 12.77 11.56
C GLY A 95 -1.84 12.97 10.21
N ASP A 96 -0.67 12.38 9.98
CA ASP A 96 0.02 12.47 8.70
C ASP A 96 -0.77 11.71 7.61
N PHE A 97 -0.88 12.32 6.42
CA PHE A 97 -1.39 11.65 5.24
C PHE A 97 -0.26 10.87 4.57
N VAL A 98 -0.50 9.60 4.30
CA VAL A 98 0.53 8.67 3.80
C VAL A 98 0.06 7.89 2.58
N ILE A 99 1.05 7.52 1.75
CA ILE A 99 0.92 6.57 0.65
C ILE A 99 1.71 5.34 1.05
N SER A 100 1.13 4.16 0.92
CA SER A 100 1.84 2.90 1.12
C SER A 100 2.14 2.25 -0.23
N PRO A 101 3.39 1.82 -0.48
CA PRO A 101 3.66 0.95 -1.61
C PRO A 101 2.96 -0.41 -1.41
N PHE A 102 2.86 -1.21 -2.48
CA PHE A 102 2.21 -2.52 -2.45
C PHE A 102 2.92 -3.58 -1.57
N THR A 103 4.06 -3.22 -1.01
CA THR A 103 4.89 -4.06 -0.13
C THR A 103 5.36 -3.28 1.07
N ASP A 104 5.67 -3.98 2.17
CA ASP A 104 6.43 -3.39 3.26
C ASP A 104 7.95 -3.49 3.03
N SER A 105 8.71 -2.71 3.76
CA SER A 105 10.16 -2.74 3.76
C SER A 105 10.73 -2.17 5.06
N ASP A 106 11.85 -2.74 5.55
CA ASP A 106 12.44 -2.34 6.84
C ASP A 106 13.22 -1.01 6.80
N GLY A 107 13.49 -0.47 5.62
CA GLY A 107 14.27 0.76 5.45
C GLY A 107 15.76 0.64 5.82
N THR A 108 16.21 -0.47 6.41
CA THR A 108 17.52 -0.57 7.06
C THR A 108 18.47 -1.58 6.43
N CYS A 109 17.96 -2.59 5.71
CA CYS A 109 18.80 -3.60 5.09
C CYS A 109 19.63 -3.04 3.93
N VAL A 110 20.57 -3.85 3.42
CA VAL A 110 21.44 -3.44 2.32
C VAL A 110 20.65 -3.04 1.07
N HIS A 111 19.55 -3.72 0.77
CA HIS A 111 18.72 -3.41 -0.39
C HIS A 111 17.96 -2.09 -0.19
N CYS A 112 17.34 -1.89 0.97
CA CYS A 112 16.63 -0.65 1.28
C CYS A 112 17.56 0.57 1.26
N ARG A 113 18.76 0.46 1.83
CA ARG A 113 19.77 1.52 1.80
C ARG A 113 20.28 1.87 0.39
N ASN A 114 20.18 0.93 -0.55
CA ASN A 114 20.47 1.15 -1.97
C ASN A 114 19.23 1.55 -2.79
N GLY A 115 18.10 1.86 -2.16
CA GLY A 115 16.87 2.28 -2.82
C GLY A 115 16.08 1.16 -3.51
N ILE A 116 16.38 -0.11 -3.22
CA ILE A 116 15.72 -1.29 -3.80
C ILE A 116 14.82 -1.93 -2.74
N THR A 117 13.82 -1.20 -2.29
CA THR A 117 12.93 -1.61 -1.19
C THR A 117 12.13 -2.88 -1.51
N THR A 118 11.78 -3.11 -2.78
CA THR A 118 11.12 -4.33 -3.24
C THR A 118 11.98 -5.60 -3.12
N SER A 119 13.28 -5.47 -2.85
CA SER A 119 14.19 -6.58 -2.53
C SER A 119 14.54 -6.64 -1.03
N CYS A 120 13.78 -5.96 -0.18
CA CYS A 120 13.98 -5.98 1.27
C CYS A 120 14.10 -7.40 1.81
N VAL A 121 15.01 -7.61 2.75
CA VAL A 121 15.18 -8.94 3.39
C VAL A 121 13.96 -9.33 4.23
N ASN A 122 13.22 -8.34 4.72
CA ASN A 122 11.99 -8.51 5.51
C ASN A 122 10.72 -8.23 4.70
N PHE A 123 10.82 -8.30 3.38
CA PHE A 123 9.74 -8.03 2.45
C PHE A 123 8.46 -8.82 2.74
N GLY A 124 7.32 -8.15 2.64
CA GLY A 124 5.98 -8.72 2.62
C GLY A 124 5.09 -8.03 1.60
N VAL A 125 4.02 -8.68 1.18
CA VAL A 125 2.98 -8.14 0.31
C VAL A 125 1.68 -8.03 1.09
N TRP A 126 1.03 -6.88 1.02
CA TRP A 126 -0.26 -6.66 1.68
C TRP A 126 -1.29 -7.70 1.22
N GLY A 127 -2.07 -8.23 2.16
CA GLY A 127 -3.03 -9.30 1.89
C GLY A 127 -2.40 -10.65 1.60
N GLY A 128 -1.12 -10.82 1.93
CA GLY A 128 -0.38 -12.07 1.78
C GLY A 128 0.41 -12.40 3.03
N THR A 129 1.70 -12.69 2.86
CA THR A 129 2.60 -13.01 3.97
C THR A 129 3.91 -12.24 3.84
N THR A 130 4.57 -12.08 4.98
CA THR A 130 5.98 -11.70 5.02
C THR A 130 6.86 -12.82 4.46
N ARG A 131 8.13 -12.55 4.23
CA ARG A 131 9.12 -13.56 3.80
C ARG A 131 9.28 -14.70 4.80
N THR A 132 8.98 -14.48 6.07
CA THR A 132 9.00 -15.49 7.14
C THR A 132 7.70 -16.28 7.26
N GLY A 133 6.69 -15.97 6.42
CA GLY A 133 5.40 -16.65 6.39
C GLY A 133 4.36 -16.09 7.35
N GLU A 134 4.66 -14.98 8.06
CA GLU A 134 3.68 -14.31 8.93
C GLU A 134 2.62 -13.61 8.10
N PRO A 135 1.32 -13.71 8.46
CA PRO A 135 0.26 -13.00 7.76
C PRO A 135 0.45 -11.49 7.79
N LEU A 136 0.24 -10.85 6.65
CA LEU A 136 0.22 -9.41 6.51
C LEU A 136 -1.19 -8.94 6.16
N ASP A 137 -1.68 -7.91 6.85
CA ASP A 137 -3.03 -7.39 6.64
C ASP A 137 -3.26 -6.96 5.19
N GLY A 138 -4.51 -7.08 4.74
CA GLY A 138 -4.96 -6.48 3.49
C GLY A 138 -5.50 -5.08 3.70
N ALA A 139 -5.36 -4.24 2.70
CA ALA A 139 -5.70 -2.82 2.79
C ALA A 139 -7.05 -2.44 2.17
N GLN A 140 -7.84 -3.40 1.69
CA GLN A 140 -9.24 -3.16 1.29
C GLN A 140 -10.15 -3.24 2.53
N GLY A 141 -9.94 -2.34 3.48
CA GLY A 141 -10.65 -2.24 4.74
C GLY A 141 -10.56 -0.84 5.35
N GLU A 142 -11.16 -0.66 6.52
CA GLU A 142 -11.17 0.65 7.19
C GLU A 142 -9.81 1.03 7.78
N TYR A 143 -9.07 0.03 8.30
CA TYR A 143 -7.77 0.21 8.94
C TYR A 143 -6.81 -0.92 8.56
N VAL A 144 -5.52 -0.61 8.58
CA VAL A 144 -4.44 -1.56 8.32
C VAL A 144 -3.27 -1.31 9.27
N ARG A 145 -2.68 -2.39 9.82
CA ARG A 145 -1.41 -2.32 10.52
C ARG A 145 -0.27 -2.32 9.50
N VAL A 146 0.63 -1.39 9.63
CA VAL A 146 1.80 -1.24 8.77
C VAL A 146 3.05 -1.54 9.57
N PRO A 147 3.72 -2.68 9.34
CA PRO A 147 5.04 -2.94 9.90
C PRO A 147 6.10 -2.00 9.32
N PHE A 148 7.18 -1.76 10.09
CA PHE A 148 8.30 -0.94 9.62
C PHE A 148 7.86 0.41 9.03
N ALA A 149 7.02 1.15 9.75
CA ALA A 149 6.33 2.33 9.26
C ALA A 149 7.28 3.35 8.58
N ASP A 150 8.44 3.62 9.17
CA ASP A 150 9.43 4.56 8.62
C ASP A 150 10.10 4.05 7.34
N GLY A 151 10.21 2.74 7.17
CA GLY A 151 10.76 2.11 5.95
C GLY A 151 9.72 1.88 4.86
N THR A 152 8.43 1.91 5.22
CA THR A 152 7.32 1.54 4.34
C THR A 152 6.53 2.75 3.85
N LEU A 153 6.15 3.65 4.76
CA LEU A 153 5.20 4.73 4.46
C LEU A 153 5.87 5.96 3.86
N PHE A 154 5.25 6.52 2.84
CA PHE A 154 5.63 7.81 2.27
C PHE A 154 4.67 8.88 2.75
N LYS A 155 5.18 9.80 3.55
CA LYS A 155 4.42 10.96 4.00
C LYS A 155 4.23 11.97 2.88
N VAL A 156 2.99 12.40 2.67
CA VAL A 156 2.67 13.56 1.84
C VAL A 156 2.93 14.82 2.66
N PRO A 157 3.72 15.79 2.16
CA PRO A 157 4.17 16.94 2.95
C PRO A 157 3.03 17.78 3.55
N GLU A 158 1.92 17.91 2.80
CA GLU A 158 0.72 18.63 3.21
C GLU A 158 -0.50 17.73 3.05
N SER A 159 -1.54 17.93 3.85
CA SER A 159 -2.80 17.19 3.68
C SER A 159 -3.39 17.52 2.31
N PRO A 160 -3.52 16.55 1.41
CA PRO A 160 -3.98 16.81 0.06
C PRO A 160 -5.49 17.05 0.03
N ASP A 161 -5.95 17.81 -0.96
CA ASP A 161 -7.36 17.91 -1.27
C ASP A 161 -7.91 16.55 -1.74
N ALA A 162 -9.17 16.27 -1.42
CA ALA A 162 -9.81 15.00 -1.73
C ALA A 162 -9.85 14.68 -3.24
N GLU A 163 -9.83 15.69 -4.09
CA GLU A 163 -9.75 15.55 -5.55
C GLU A 163 -8.43 14.91 -6.02
N LEU A 164 -7.36 15.04 -5.23
CA LEU A 164 -6.07 14.43 -5.54
C LEU A 164 -5.98 12.96 -5.12
N PHE A 165 -6.88 12.46 -4.26
CA PHE A 165 -6.79 11.09 -3.73
C PHE A 165 -6.71 10.00 -4.82
N PRO A 166 -7.50 10.03 -5.91
CA PRO A 166 -7.37 9.04 -6.97
C PRO A 166 -5.98 9.06 -7.64
N HIS A 167 -5.38 10.24 -7.79
CA HIS A 167 -4.06 10.40 -8.39
C HIS A 167 -2.96 9.92 -7.44
N LEU A 168 -3.05 10.25 -6.15
CA LEU A 168 -2.10 9.80 -5.13
C LEU A 168 -2.15 8.29 -4.94
N LEU A 169 -3.33 7.68 -5.04
CA LEU A 169 -3.49 6.24 -4.94
C LEU A 169 -2.71 5.49 -6.02
N THR A 170 -2.61 6.04 -7.24
CA THR A 170 -1.81 5.40 -8.31
C THR A 170 -0.33 5.26 -7.96
N LEU A 171 0.19 6.09 -7.03
CA LEU A 171 1.58 6.03 -6.58
C LEU A 171 1.86 4.82 -5.67
N ALA A 172 0.82 4.21 -5.13
CA ALA A 172 0.95 3.01 -4.29
C ALA A 172 1.54 1.83 -5.09
N ASP A 173 1.17 1.70 -6.39
CA ASP A 173 1.69 0.64 -7.26
C ASP A 173 1.82 1.09 -8.72
N VAL A 174 0.70 1.30 -9.42
CA VAL A 174 0.65 1.30 -10.89
C VAL A 174 1.51 2.40 -11.52
N MET A 175 1.58 3.58 -10.92
CA MET A 175 2.41 4.69 -11.43
C MET A 175 3.90 4.44 -11.14
N SER A 176 4.25 3.96 -9.95
CA SER A 176 5.62 3.61 -9.59
C SER A 176 6.13 2.45 -10.46
N THR A 177 5.30 1.44 -10.70
CA THR A 177 5.58 0.30 -11.58
C THR A 177 5.78 0.75 -13.02
N GLY A 178 4.88 1.57 -13.57
CA GLY A 178 5.01 2.13 -14.92
C GLY A 178 6.26 3.02 -15.08
N HIS A 179 6.57 3.83 -14.06
CA HIS A 179 7.78 4.65 -14.06
C HIS A 179 9.05 3.79 -14.01
N HIS A 180 9.06 2.76 -13.16
CA HIS A 180 10.17 1.81 -13.10
C HIS A 180 10.39 1.11 -14.44
N ALA A 181 9.31 0.66 -15.10
CA ALA A 181 9.41 0.06 -16.45
C ALA A 181 10.04 1.02 -17.47
N ALA A 182 9.60 2.28 -17.51
CA ALA A 182 10.15 3.29 -18.41
C ALA A 182 11.62 3.57 -18.12
N ARG A 183 12.02 3.66 -16.84
CA ARG A 183 13.43 3.83 -16.44
C ARG A 183 14.28 2.62 -16.82
N SER A 184 13.79 1.41 -16.58
CA SER A 184 14.49 0.16 -16.92
C SER A 184 14.60 -0.05 -18.44
N GLY A 185 13.60 0.44 -19.21
CA GLY A 185 13.62 0.51 -20.66
C GLY A 185 14.53 1.61 -21.23
N ASN A 186 15.27 2.31 -20.35
CA ASN A 186 16.17 3.40 -20.74
C ASN A 186 15.48 4.51 -21.57
N VAL A 187 14.24 4.84 -21.22
CA VAL A 187 13.52 5.94 -21.88
C VAL A 187 14.23 7.27 -21.60
N HIS A 188 14.46 8.05 -22.63
CA HIS A 188 15.18 9.33 -22.62
C HIS A 188 14.56 10.32 -23.60
N PRO A 189 14.92 11.61 -23.59
CA PRO A 189 14.48 12.58 -24.58
C PRO A 189 14.73 12.12 -26.01
N GLY A 190 13.69 12.18 -26.86
CA GLY A 190 13.73 11.74 -28.26
C GLY A 190 13.49 10.24 -28.49
N ALA A 191 13.32 9.44 -27.42
CA ALA A 191 13.07 8.00 -27.56
C ALA A 191 11.72 7.72 -28.25
N THR A 192 11.67 6.64 -29.02
CA THR A 192 10.42 6.02 -29.48
C THR A 192 10.12 4.82 -28.61
N VAL A 193 8.94 4.80 -27.99
CA VAL A 193 8.54 3.80 -26.99
C VAL A 193 7.25 3.11 -27.43
N VAL A 194 7.21 1.80 -27.30
CA VAL A 194 6.01 1.00 -27.48
C VAL A 194 5.65 0.36 -26.14
N VAL A 195 4.42 0.57 -25.68
CA VAL A 195 3.87 -0.06 -24.49
C VAL A 195 2.81 -1.09 -24.91
N VAL A 196 3.01 -2.34 -24.51
CA VAL A 196 2.06 -3.42 -24.79
C VAL A 196 1.18 -3.61 -23.57
N GLY A 197 -0.11 -3.32 -23.71
CA GLY A 197 -1.12 -3.35 -22.64
C GLY A 197 -1.64 -1.95 -22.31
N ASP A 198 -2.97 -1.84 -22.21
CA ASP A 198 -3.72 -0.60 -22.00
C ASP A 198 -4.43 -0.56 -20.64
N GLY A 199 -4.00 -1.43 -19.70
CA GLY A 199 -4.42 -1.39 -18.32
C GLY A 199 -3.72 -0.27 -17.53
N ALA A 200 -4.01 -0.15 -16.24
CA ALA A 200 -3.52 0.93 -15.38
C ALA A 200 -1.99 1.09 -15.43
N VAL A 201 -1.24 -0.02 -15.33
CA VAL A 201 0.23 0.00 -15.40
C VAL A 201 0.72 0.47 -16.77
N GLY A 202 0.11 -0.03 -17.86
CA GLY A 202 0.47 0.37 -19.23
C GLY A 202 0.24 1.87 -19.46
N LEU A 203 -0.91 2.38 -19.08
CA LEU A 203 -1.21 3.83 -19.16
C LEU A 203 -0.25 4.67 -18.31
N CYS A 204 0.08 4.20 -17.11
CA CYS A 204 1.10 4.86 -16.27
C CYS A 204 2.50 4.80 -16.91
N ALA A 205 2.86 3.70 -17.58
CA ALA A 205 4.13 3.61 -18.31
C ALA A 205 4.18 4.59 -19.49
N VAL A 206 3.08 4.81 -20.21
CA VAL A 206 2.98 5.86 -21.26
C VAL A 206 3.18 7.24 -20.64
N LEU A 207 2.51 7.55 -19.52
CA LEU A 207 2.69 8.83 -18.81
C LEU A 207 4.13 9.02 -18.34
N ALA A 208 4.74 7.98 -17.78
CA ALA A 208 6.13 8.01 -17.33
C ALA A 208 7.09 8.22 -18.49
N SER A 209 6.90 7.51 -19.60
CA SER A 209 7.72 7.65 -20.81
C SER A 209 7.65 9.07 -21.38
N LYS A 210 6.45 9.65 -21.44
CA LYS A 210 6.27 11.04 -21.85
C LYS A 210 7.01 12.01 -20.92
N ARG A 211 6.91 11.82 -19.60
CA ARG A 211 7.65 12.65 -18.61
C ARG A 211 9.16 12.52 -18.72
N LEU A 212 9.66 11.37 -19.12
CA LEU A 212 11.09 11.12 -19.35
C LEU A 212 11.57 11.63 -20.72
N GLY A 213 10.66 12.19 -21.54
CA GLY A 213 10.99 12.87 -22.77
C GLY A 213 10.86 12.01 -24.03
N ALA A 214 10.17 10.89 -23.98
CA ALA A 214 9.86 10.13 -25.19
C ALA A 214 9.10 11.01 -26.19
N GLU A 215 9.50 10.94 -27.46
CA GLU A 215 8.90 11.71 -28.57
C GLU A 215 7.68 10.99 -29.15
N ARG A 216 7.74 9.66 -29.20
CA ARG A 216 6.66 8.78 -29.70
C ARG A 216 6.52 7.54 -28.86
#